data_c9824c2da45c3bc29e7f245109f2dcc9
#
_entry.id   c9824c2da45c3bc29e7f245109f2dcc9
#
_cell.length_a   1.000
_cell.length_b   1.000
_cell.length_c   1.000
_cell.angle_alpha   90.00
_cell.angle_beta   90.00
_cell.angle_gamma   90.00
#
_symmetry.space_group_name_H-M   'P 1'
#
loop_
_entity.id
_entity.type
_entity.pdbx_description
1 polymer ?
#
loop_
_entity_poly.entity_id
_entity_poly.type
_entity_poly.pdbx_seq_one_letter_code
_entity_poly.pdbx_strand_id
1 'polypeptide(L)'
;MLGPKAAEIRQMFTAIAHRYDFLNHLLSLNIDRIWRRKAVQILKEPLGQSNALCLDLCCGTGDLSFAMRACGVARVVGSDFSHTMLQRNQEKIRQCGLESSIFIVEADALSLPFKSDSFDGLAIAFGLRNLENVSAGLMEMHRVLKPGGKLVVLEFSRLTHPLLDRAFQFYFLNILPKIGAVFSNHPSAYSYLPASVLQFPNQEQLKGILGECGFRNVSYRNLSAGIAAIHYGEKTSNQP
;
A
#
# COMPACT_ATOMS: atom_id res chain seq x y z
N MET A 1 0.03 18.07 12.76
CA MET A 1 -0.81 18.65 11.67
C MET A 1 -0.33 18.04 10.37
N LEU A 2 -1.24 17.58 9.50
CA LEU A 2 -0.90 17.07 8.17
C LEU A 2 -0.28 18.17 7.31
N GLY A 3 0.76 17.84 6.52
CA GLY A 3 1.33 18.77 5.57
C GLY A 3 0.38 19.07 4.40
N PRO A 4 0.66 20.12 3.58
CA PRO A 4 -0.23 20.57 2.51
C PRO A 4 -0.58 19.46 1.51
N LYS A 5 0.41 18.68 1.06
CA LYS A 5 0.22 17.57 0.13
C LYS A 5 -0.70 16.48 0.73
N ALA A 6 -0.49 16.13 2.00
CA ALA A 6 -1.30 15.13 2.69
C ALA A 6 -2.77 15.58 2.84
N ALA A 7 -3.00 16.88 3.08
CA ALA A 7 -4.34 17.44 3.16
C ALA A 7 -5.10 17.36 1.82
N GLU A 8 -4.45 17.72 0.70
CA GLU A 8 -5.01 17.59 -0.65
C GLU A 8 -5.34 16.13 -1.01
N ILE A 9 -4.41 15.22 -0.72
CA ILE A 9 -4.59 13.78 -0.94
C ILE A 9 -5.77 13.26 -0.12
N ARG A 10 -5.85 13.63 1.16
CA ARG A 10 -6.97 13.26 2.03
C ARG A 10 -8.31 13.73 1.45
N GLN A 11 -8.39 14.98 1.00
CA GLN A 11 -9.60 15.53 0.41
C GLN A 11 -10.00 14.78 -0.87
N MET A 12 -9.04 14.49 -1.73
CA MET A 12 -9.25 13.73 -2.95
C MET A 12 -9.80 12.32 -2.65
N PHE A 13 -9.17 11.55 -1.76
CA PHE A 13 -9.63 10.21 -1.40
C PHE A 13 -10.99 10.23 -0.70
N THR A 14 -11.27 11.22 0.14
CA THR A 14 -12.59 11.42 0.75
C THR A 14 -13.67 11.58 -0.31
N ALA A 15 -13.42 12.39 -1.34
CA ALA A 15 -14.38 12.66 -2.41
C ALA A 15 -14.72 11.43 -3.26
N ILE A 16 -13.77 10.51 -3.47
CA ILE A 16 -13.95 9.32 -4.31
C ILE A 16 -14.25 8.03 -3.51
N ALA A 17 -14.26 8.09 -2.17
CA ALA A 17 -14.34 6.91 -1.29
C ALA A 17 -15.49 5.95 -1.64
N HIS A 18 -16.65 6.48 -2.06
CA HIS A 18 -17.83 5.68 -2.43
C HIS A 18 -17.65 4.79 -3.67
N ARG A 19 -16.78 5.20 -4.60
CA ARG A 19 -16.52 4.50 -5.87
C ARG A 19 -15.10 3.98 -5.97
N TYR A 20 -14.30 4.20 -4.93
CA TYR A 20 -12.86 3.91 -4.95
C TYR A 20 -12.57 2.44 -5.30
N ASP A 21 -13.18 1.50 -4.60
CA ASP A 21 -12.96 0.07 -4.85
C ASP A 21 -13.42 -0.34 -6.25
N PHE A 22 -14.62 0.09 -6.64
CA PHE A 22 -15.17 -0.22 -7.96
C PHE A 22 -14.25 0.28 -9.07
N LEU A 23 -13.78 1.52 -8.97
CA LEU A 23 -12.93 2.12 -10.00
C LEU A 23 -11.53 1.50 -10.03
N ASN A 24 -10.93 1.21 -8.88
CA ASN A 24 -9.64 0.53 -8.84
C ASN A 24 -9.71 -0.86 -9.45
N HIS A 25 -10.73 -1.63 -9.12
CA HIS A 25 -10.93 -2.97 -9.68
C HIS A 25 -11.27 -2.93 -11.16
N LEU A 26 -12.07 -1.97 -11.61
CA LEU A 26 -12.40 -1.80 -13.03
C LEU A 26 -11.16 -1.39 -13.84
N LEU A 27 -10.41 -0.40 -13.38
CA LEU A 27 -9.24 0.12 -14.10
C LEU A 27 -8.06 -0.86 -14.09
N SER A 28 -7.95 -1.70 -13.08
CA SER A 28 -6.96 -2.78 -13.01
C SER A 28 -7.46 -4.10 -13.62
N LEU A 29 -8.70 -4.17 -14.13
CA LEU A 29 -9.36 -5.41 -14.56
C LEU A 29 -9.30 -6.51 -13.48
N ASN A 30 -9.43 -6.13 -12.20
CA ASN A 30 -9.30 -7.00 -11.02
C ASN A 30 -7.90 -7.65 -10.83
N ILE A 31 -6.89 -7.29 -11.61
CA ILE A 31 -5.53 -7.81 -11.45
C ILE A 31 -4.91 -7.37 -10.12
N ASP A 32 -5.32 -6.22 -9.60
CA ASP A 32 -4.89 -5.71 -8.29
C ASP A 32 -5.17 -6.69 -7.12
N ARG A 33 -6.24 -7.47 -7.20
CA ARG A 33 -6.55 -8.54 -6.23
C ARG A 33 -5.50 -9.66 -6.26
N ILE A 34 -5.03 -10.01 -7.46
CA ILE A 34 -3.98 -11.01 -7.65
C ILE A 34 -2.66 -10.47 -7.09
N TRP A 35 -2.35 -9.20 -7.36
CA TRP A 35 -1.15 -8.54 -6.86
C TRP A 35 -1.14 -8.50 -5.33
N ARG A 36 -2.26 -8.11 -4.68
CA ARG A 36 -2.39 -8.12 -3.21
C ARG A 36 -2.19 -9.51 -2.63
N ARG A 37 -2.80 -10.55 -3.22
CA ARG A 37 -2.58 -11.94 -2.76
C ARG A 37 -1.11 -12.34 -2.83
N LYS A 38 -0.41 -12.02 -3.92
CA LYS A 38 1.02 -12.30 -4.06
C LYS A 38 1.85 -11.53 -3.02
N ALA A 39 1.52 -10.28 -2.73
CA ALA A 39 2.17 -9.49 -1.70
C ALA A 39 1.99 -10.12 -0.31
N VAL A 40 0.77 -10.56 0.01
CA VAL A 40 0.48 -11.23 1.28
C VAL A 40 1.18 -12.59 1.39
N GLN A 41 1.34 -13.34 0.30
CA GLN A 41 2.10 -14.58 0.31
C GLN A 41 3.56 -14.34 0.71
N ILE A 42 4.20 -13.31 0.15
CA ILE A 42 5.58 -12.92 0.51
C ILE A 42 5.65 -12.47 1.98
N LEU A 43 4.66 -11.71 2.46
CA LEU A 43 4.58 -11.28 3.86
C LEU A 43 4.49 -12.48 4.80
N LYS A 44 3.70 -13.49 4.44
CA LYS A 44 3.40 -14.64 5.29
C LYS A 44 4.54 -15.65 5.40
N GLU A 45 5.39 -15.78 4.38
CA GLU A 45 6.47 -16.77 4.34
C GLU A 45 7.27 -16.88 5.65
N PRO A 46 7.69 -15.77 6.32
CA PRO A 46 8.43 -15.86 7.57
C PRO A 46 7.54 -15.94 8.82
N LEU A 47 6.23 -15.64 8.70
CA LEU A 47 5.38 -15.44 9.88
C LEU A 47 5.05 -16.72 10.63
N GLY A 48 5.24 -17.91 10.09
CA GLY A 48 5.18 -19.25 10.69
C GLY A 48 4.28 -19.48 11.94
N GLN A 49 3.71 -18.41 12.49
CA GLN A 49 3.02 -18.39 13.78
C GLN A 49 1.52 -18.21 13.61
N SER A 50 0.76 -19.01 14.36
CA SER A 50 -0.70 -18.96 14.40
C SER A 50 -1.27 -17.65 14.97
N ASN A 51 -0.45 -16.77 15.60
CA ASN A 51 -0.89 -15.55 16.29
C ASN A 51 -0.23 -14.25 15.75
N ALA A 52 0.28 -14.24 14.53
CA ALA A 52 0.94 -13.08 13.96
C ALA A 52 0.00 -11.85 13.93
N LEU A 53 0.54 -10.70 14.35
CA LEU A 53 -0.09 -9.39 14.26
C LEU A 53 0.57 -8.59 13.13
N CYS A 54 -0.19 -8.28 12.08
CA CYS A 54 0.31 -7.52 10.94
C CYS A 54 -0.34 -6.14 10.88
N LEU A 55 0.42 -5.17 10.36
CA LEU A 55 -0.06 -3.83 10.02
C LEU A 55 -0.30 -3.72 8.52
N ASP A 56 -1.50 -3.28 8.13
CA ASP A 56 -1.86 -2.81 6.79
C ASP A 56 -1.85 -1.28 6.83
N LEU A 57 -0.79 -0.66 6.30
CA LEU A 57 -0.60 0.79 6.34
C LEU A 57 -1.15 1.44 5.07
N CYS A 58 -1.80 2.60 5.23
CA CYS A 58 -2.62 3.23 4.18
C CYS A 58 -3.69 2.26 3.66
N CYS A 59 -4.39 1.63 4.59
CA CYS A 59 -5.30 0.51 4.30
C CYS A 59 -6.53 0.93 3.49
N GLY A 60 -6.88 2.21 3.45
CA GLY A 60 -8.06 2.72 2.77
C GLY A 60 -9.32 1.97 3.20
N THR A 61 -10.03 1.41 2.24
CA THR A 61 -11.24 0.60 2.46
C THR A 61 -10.98 -0.85 2.85
N GLY A 62 -9.70 -1.25 3.06
CA GLY A 62 -9.31 -2.50 3.69
C GLY A 62 -9.00 -3.69 2.77
N ASP A 63 -8.94 -3.51 1.45
CA ASP A 63 -8.75 -4.63 0.51
C ASP A 63 -7.52 -5.51 0.83
N LEU A 64 -6.41 -4.90 1.27
CA LEU A 64 -5.22 -5.66 1.66
C LEU A 64 -5.42 -6.34 3.02
N SER A 65 -6.08 -5.69 3.98
CA SER A 65 -6.46 -6.28 5.27
C SER A 65 -7.29 -7.55 5.07
N PHE A 66 -8.30 -7.50 4.19
CA PHE A 66 -9.12 -8.67 3.85
C PHE A 66 -8.29 -9.76 3.16
N ALA A 67 -7.37 -9.39 2.26
CA ALA A 67 -6.46 -10.33 1.62
C ALA A 67 -5.54 -11.02 2.64
N MET A 68 -5.03 -10.29 3.64
CA MET A 68 -4.24 -10.85 4.74
C MET A 68 -5.05 -11.88 5.54
N ARG A 69 -6.28 -11.56 5.90
CA ARG A 69 -7.17 -12.49 6.61
C ARG A 69 -7.48 -13.75 5.77
N ALA A 70 -7.83 -13.56 4.51
CA ALA A 70 -8.09 -14.66 3.59
C ALA A 70 -6.88 -15.59 3.38
N CYS A 71 -5.66 -15.05 3.51
CA CYS A 71 -4.42 -15.84 3.48
C CYS A 71 -4.02 -16.43 4.85
N GLY A 72 -4.82 -16.21 5.91
CA GLY A 72 -4.61 -16.82 7.23
C GLY A 72 -3.69 -16.04 8.18
N VAL A 73 -3.47 -14.73 7.96
CA VAL A 73 -2.88 -13.85 8.99
C VAL A 73 -3.85 -13.75 10.16
N ALA A 74 -3.42 -14.00 11.39
CA ALA A 74 -4.31 -14.13 12.53
C ALA A 74 -5.01 -12.82 12.91
N ARG A 75 -4.27 -11.73 13.00
CA ARG A 75 -4.78 -10.40 13.36
C ARG A 75 -4.16 -9.34 12.47
N VAL A 76 -5.00 -8.39 12.04
CA VAL A 76 -4.59 -7.26 11.20
C VAL A 76 -5.01 -5.96 11.86
N VAL A 77 -4.09 -5.00 11.92
CA VAL A 77 -4.40 -3.60 12.20
C VAL A 77 -4.35 -2.86 10.87
N GLY A 78 -5.47 -2.31 10.42
CA GLY A 78 -5.52 -1.40 9.29
C GLY A 78 -5.34 0.04 9.77
N SER A 79 -4.42 0.79 9.19
CA SER A 79 -4.20 2.19 9.53
C SER A 79 -4.27 3.07 8.31
N ASP A 80 -5.03 4.15 8.40
CA ASP A 80 -5.15 5.17 7.35
C ASP A 80 -5.39 6.55 7.99
N PHE A 81 -5.02 7.62 7.28
CA PHE A 81 -5.25 8.99 7.74
C PHE A 81 -6.64 9.54 7.33
N SER A 82 -7.36 8.83 6.46
CA SER A 82 -8.67 9.22 5.94
C SER A 82 -9.79 8.59 6.74
N HIS A 83 -10.44 9.38 7.59
CA HIS A 83 -11.59 8.93 8.38
C HIS A 83 -12.69 8.29 7.52
N THR A 84 -13.00 8.88 6.37
CA THR A 84 -14.05 8.39 5.46
C THR A 84 -13.71 7.03 4.87
N MET A 85 -12.42 6.78 4.55
CA MET A 85 -11.96 5.46 4.10
C MET A 85 -12.11 4.42 5.21
N LEU A 86 -11.73 4.78 6.45
CA LEU A 86 -11.84 3.89 7.60
C LEU A 86 -13.31 3.57 7.95
N GLN A 87 -14.22 4.52 7.81
CA GLN A 87 -15.66 4.24 7.97
C GLN A 87 -16.14 3.15 7.01
N ARG A 88 -15.73 3.23 5.73
CA ARG A 88 -16.05 2.21 4.73
C ARG A 88 -15.41 0.85 5.05
N ASN A 89 -14.16 0.88 5.51
CA ASN A 89 -13.48 -0.32 5.97
C ASN A 89 -14.24 -0.97 7.13
N GLN A 90 -14.65 -0.18 8.12
CA GLN A 90 -15.42 -0.66 9.27
C GLN A 90 -16.76 -1.29 8.87
N GLU A 91 -17.48 -0.67 7.91
CA GLU A 91 -18.71 -1.23 7.37
C GLU A 91 -18.47 -2.63 6.73
N LYS A 92 -17.41 -2.75 5.91
CA LYS A 92 -17.01 -4.03 5.28
C LYS A 92 -16.60 -5.07 6.32
N ILE A 93 -15.83 -4.69 7.34
CA ILE A 93 -15.42 -5.58 8.44
C ILE A 93 -16.66 -6.18 9.13
N ARG A 94 -17.65 -5.36 9.48
CA ARG A 94 -18.91 -5.80 10.09
C ARG A 94 -19.70 -6.73 9.18
N GLN A 95 -19.84 -6.37 7.90
CA GLN A 95 -20.57 -7.20 6.92
C GLN A 95 -19.93 -8.58 6.73
N CYS A 96 -18.62 -8.70 6.94
CA CYS A 96 -17.87 -9.95 6.81
C CYS A 96 -17.71 -10.71 8.14
N GLY A 97 -18.16 -10.16 9.29
CA GLY A 97 -17.97 -10.76 10.61
C GLY A 97 -16.52 -10.89 11.05
N LEU A 98 -15.68 -9.89 10.72
CA LEU A 98 -14.24 -9.93 10.96
C LEU A 98 -13.76 -8.99 12.09
N GLU A 99 -14.68 -8.47 12.92
CA GLU A 99 -14.39 -7.48 13.99
C GLU A 99 -13.44 -8.02 15.05
N SER A 100 -13.38 -9.33 15.24
CA SER A 100 -12.44 -9.96 16.19
C SER A 100 -11.02 -10.10 15.64
N SER A 101 -10.80 -9.82 14.35
CA SER A 101 -9.54 -10.12 13.68
C SER A 101 -8.97 -8.98 12.84
N ILE A 102 -9.78 -7.98 12.48
CA ILE A 102 -9.33 -6.74 11.82
C ILE A 102 -9.72 -5.56 12.69
N PHE A 103 -8.72 -4.79 13.08
CA PHE A 103 -8.86 -3.56 13.87
C PHE A 103 -8.45 -2.38 13.01
N ILE A 104 -9.07 -1.20 13.18
CA ILE A 104 -8.72 -0.02 12.42
C ILE A 104 -8.29 1.12 13.34
N VAL A 105 -7.31 1.90 12.88
CA VAL A 105 -6.75 3.05 13.60
C VAL A 105 -6.54 4.20 12.62
N GLU A 106 -7.09 5.38 12.94
CA GLU A 106 -6.79 6.60 12.19
C GLU A 106 -5.42 7.14 12.60
N ALA A 107 -4.46 7.18 11.67
CA ALA A 107 -3.12 7.66 11.94
C ALA A 107 -2.40 8.15 10.68
N ASP A 108 -1.43 9.05 10.90
CA ASP A 108 -0.46 9.46 9.89
C ASP A 108 0.67 8.43 9.80
N ALA A 109 0.98 7.97 8.58
CA ALA A 109 2.05 7.01 8.32
C ALA A 109 3.45 7.55 8.69
N LEU A 110 3.61 8.87 8.83
CA LEU A 110 4.85 9.52 9.26
C LEU A 110 4.99 9.59 10.80
N SER A 111 3.92 9.28 11.55
CA SER A 111 3.89 9.31 13.02
C SER A 111 2.86 8.32 13.55
N LEU A 112 3.22 7.04 13.57
CA LEU A 112 2.32 5.96 13.94
C LEU A 112 2.14 5.89 15.47
N PRO A 113 0.90 5.76 15.98
CA PRO A 113 0.60 5.70 17.42
C PRO A 113 0.89 4.31 18.02
N PHE A 114 1.88 3.63 17.48
CA PHE A 114 2.29 2.30 17.95
C PHE A 114 3.68 2.36 18.58
N LYS A 115 3.91 1.50 19.57
CA LYS A 115 5.24 1.31 20.15
C LYS A 115 6.18 0.69 19.11
N SER A 116 7.48 0.91 19.29
CA SER A 116 8.49 0.17 18.54
C SER A 116 8.30 -1.34 18.73
N ASP A 117 8.68 -2.12 17.72
CA ASP A 117 8.68 -3.58 17.79
C ASP A 117 7.32 -4.21 18.10
N SER A 118 6.25 -3.66 17.52
CA SER A 118 4.86 -4.08 17.78
C SER A 118 4.34 -5.14 16.80
N PHE A 119 4.77 -5.13 15.55
CA PHE A 119 4.19 -5.94 14.48
C PHE A 119 5.15 -7.01 13.97
N ASP A 120 4.62 -8.21 13.72
CA ASP A 120 5.38 -9.32 13.13
C ASP A 120 5.59 -9.12 11.62
N GLY A 121 4.67 -8.42 10.96
CA GLY A 121 4.76 -8.05 9.55
C GLY A 121 4.03 -6.74 9.26
N LEU A 122 4.46 -6.05 8.22
CA LEU A 122 3.85 -4.80 7.75
C LEU A 122 3.74 -4.84 6.23
N ALA A 123 2.58 -4.47 5.71
CA ALA A 123 2.44 -4.25 4.29
C ALA A 123 1.77 -2.91 3.99
N ILE A 124 2.13 -2.34 2.85
CA ILE A 124 1.50 -1.15 2.27
C ILE A 124 1.25 -1.41 0.80
N ALA A 125 0.01 -1.17 0.33
CA ALA A 125 -0.36 -1.37 -1.07
C ALA A 125 -0.91 -0.07 -1.67
N PHE A 126 -0.21 0.45 -2.70
CA PHE A 126 -0.59 1.65 -3.46
C PHE A 126 -0.70 2.93 -2.61
N GLY A 127 -0.06 2.93 -1.43
CA GLY A 127 -0.08 4.03 -0.48
C GLY A 127 1.25 4.78 -0.38
N LEU A 128 2.38 4.10 -0.59
CA LEU A 128 3.71 4.65 -0.31
C LEU A 128 4.04 5.91 -1.13
N ARG A 129 3.65 5.96 -2.41
CA ARG A 129 3.86 7.12 -3.29
C ARG A 129 3.10 8.38 -2.82
N ASN A 130 2.09 8.22 -1.98
CA ASN A 130 1.26 9.30 -1.47
C ASN A 130 1.85 9.95 -0.21
N LEU A 131 2.83 9.33 0.42
CA LEU A 131 3.48 9.91 1.59
C LEU A 131 4.22 11.20 1.22
N GLU A 132 4.17 12.16 2.11
CA GLU A 132 4.87 13.44 1.94
C GLU A 132 6.39 13.25 1.94
N ASN A 133 6.87 12.32 2.77
CA ASN A 133 8.26 11.89 2.84
C ASN A 133 8.34 10.35 2.90
N VAL A 134 8.75 9.74 1.79
CA VAL A 134 8.83 8.28 1.67
C VAL A 134 9.83 7.69 2.67
N SER A 135 11.02 8.28 2.79
CA SER A 135 12.06 7.78 3.70
C SER A 135 11.64 7.89 5.17
N ALA A 136 11.01 8.99 5.57
CA ALA A 136 10.48 9.13 6.93
C ALA A 136 9.41 8.09 7.23
N GLY A 137 8.49 7.84 6.29
CA GLY A 137 7.48 6.78 6.43
C GLY A 137 8.10 5.39 6.52
N LEU A 138 9.12 5.09 5.72
CA LEU A 138 9.84 3.81 5.78
C LEU A 138 10.61 3.63 7.10
N MET A 139 11.22 4.67 7.64
CA MET A 139 11.86 4.64 8.96
C MET A 139 10.83 4.38 10.07
N GLU A 140 9.64 4.97 9.96
CA GLU A 140 8.56 4.75 10.93
C GLU A 140 7.99 3.31 10.81
N MET A 141 7.86 2.78 9.59
CA MET A 141 7.53 1.36 9.37
C MET A 141 8.60 0.45 9.98
N HIS A 142 9.88 0.77 9.79
CA HIS A 142 10.98 0.02 10.39
C HIS A 142 10.92 0.07 11.92
N ARG A 143 10.59 1.23 12.52
CA ARG A 143 10.47 1.37 13.97
C ARG A 143 9.41 0.44 14.56
N VAL A 144 8.23 0.38 13.96
CA VAL A 144 7.10 -0.40 14.50
C VAL A 144 7.18 -1.89 14.21
N LEU A 145 8.00 -2.32 13.25
CA LEU A 145 8.28 -3.73 12.99
C LEU A 145 9.14 -4.32 14.10
N LYS A 146 8.84 -5.55 14.50
CA LYS A 146 9.70 -6.35 15.38
C LYS A 146 11.01 -6.73 14.68
N PRO A 147 12.10 -6.96 15.42
CA PRO A 147 13.27 -7.65 14.88
C PRO A 147 12.87 -8.97 14.21
N GLY A 148 13.35 -9.22 13.00
CA GLY A 148 12.94 -10.35 12.15
C GLY A 148 11.62 -10.15 11.41
N GLY A 149 10.90 -9.05 11.68
CA GLY A 149 9.67 -8.71 10.98
C GLY A 149 9.91 -8.30 9.53
N LYS A 150 8.94 -8.59 8.66
CA LYS A 150 9.02 -8.33 7.21
C LYS A 150 8.14 -7.16 6.81
N LEU A 151 8.73 -6.25 6.02
CA LEU A 151 8.01 -5.23 5.27
C LEU A 151 7.70 -5.73 3.86
N VAL A 152 6.50 -5.47 3.37
CA VAL A 152 6.10 -5.69 1.97
C VAL A 152 5.46 -4.42 1.42
N VAL A 153 5.97 -3.93 0.31
CA VAL A 153 5.47 -2.74 -0.41
C VAL A 153 4.97 -3.18 -1.78
N LEU A 154 3.69 -3.08 -2.03
CA LEU A 154 3.10 -3.25 -3.35
C LEU A 154 2.80 -1.86 -3.93
N GLU A 155 3.45 -1.51 -5.05
CA GLU A 155 3.27 -0.20 -5.65
C GLU A 155 3.37 -0.25 -7.18
N PHE A 156 2.78 0.74 -7.85
CA PHE A 156 3.02 0.94 -9.27
C PHE A 156 4.48 1.23 -9.54
N SER A 157 4.95 0.79 -10.70
CA SER A 157 6.34 0.95 -11.10
C SER A 157 6.46 1.12 -12.60
N ARG A 158 7.66 0.96 -13.16
CA ARG A 158 7.92 1.15 -14.59
C ARG A 158 8.06 -0.19 -15.29
N LEU A 159 7.51 -0.29 -16.50
CA LEU A 159 7.67 -1.49 -17.30
C LEU A 159 9.15 -1.71 -17.63
N THR A 160 9.54 -2.98 -17.62
CA THR A 160 10.93 -3.39 -17.86
C THR A 160 11.33 -3.31 -19.32
N HIS A 161 10.35 -3.28 -20.25
CA HIS A 161 10.61 -3.21 -21.68
C HIS A 161 10.33 -1.79 -22.22
N PRO A 162 11.33 -1.09 -22.82
CA PRO A 162 11.21 0.32 -23.19
C PRO A 162 10.05 0.67 -24.13
N LEU A 163 9.78 -0.19 -25.13
CA LEU A 163 8.67 0.05 -26.08
C LEU A 163 7.31 -0.11 -25.42
N LEU A 164 7.16 -1.13 -24.56
CA LEU A 164 5.93 -1.32 -23.78
C LEU A 164 5.73 -0.20 -22.79
N ASP A 165 6.81 0.30 -22.20
CA ASP A 165 6.75 1.42 -21.26
C ASP A 165 6.23 2.70 -21.92
N ARG A 166 6.71 3.02 -23.13
CA ARG A 166 6.20 4.16 -23.92
C ARG A 166 4.71 4.03 -24.26
N ALA A 167 4.28 2.85 -24.70
CA ALA A 167 2.88 2.58 -25.02
C ALA A 167 2.00 2.66 -23.76
N PHE A 168 2.47 2.12 -22.64
CA PHE A 168 1.78 2.18 -21.36
C PHE A 168 1.70 3.61 -20.83
N GLN A 169 2.78 4.38 -20.90
CA GLN A 169 2.77 5.79 -20.50
C GLN A 169 1.79 6.59 -21.35
N PHE A 170 1.74 6.35 -22.67
CA PHE A 170 0.74 7.01 -23.54
C PHE A 170 -0.70 6.68 -23.10
N TYR A 171 -1.01 5.40 -22.87
CA TYR A 171 -2.31 4.97 -22.35
C TYR A 171 -2.60 5.63 -20.98
N PHE A 172 -1.64 5.57 -20.09
CA PHE A 172 -1.76 5.99 -18.69
C PHE A 172 -1.94 7.52 -18.56
N LEU A 173 -1.25 8.30 -19.41
CA LEU A 173 -1.33 9.77 -19.41
C LEU A 173 -2.50 10.32 -20.25
N ASN A 174 -2.89 9.67 -21.34
CA ASN A 174 -3.81 10.26 -22.30
C ASN A 174 -5.18 9.57 -22.35
N ILE A 175 -5.26 8.29 -22.03
CA ILE A 175 -6.50 7.50 -22.14
C ILE A 175 -7.14 7.31 -20.76
N LEU A 176 -6.38 6.88 -19.77
CA LEU A 176 -6.87 6.59 -18.43
C LEU A 176 -7.58 7.79 -17.76
N PRO A 177 -7.06 9.04 -17.82
CA PRO A 177 -7.76 10.19 -17.25
C PRO A 177 -9.10 10.48 -17.94
N LYS A 178 -9.21 10.24 -19.25
CA LYS A 178 -10.46 10.43 -20.00
C LYS A 178 -11.51 9.39 -19.60
N ILE A 179 -11.10 8.13 -19.45
CA ILE A 179 -11.98 7.07 -18.95
C ILE A 179 -12.43 7.41 -17.50
N GLY A 180 -11.48 7.78 -16.65
CA GLY A 180 -11.79 8.17 -15.27
C GLY A 180 -12.75 9.37 -15.19
N ALA A 181 -12.61 10.36 -16.06
CA ALA A 181 -13.50 11.52 -16.10
C ALA A 181 -14.95 11.16 -16.48
N VAL A 182 -15.17 10.14 -17.30
CA VAL A 182 -16.51 9.65 -17.68
C VAL A 182 -17.21 8.95 -16.50
N PHE A 183 -16.46 8.20 -15.70
CA PHE A 183 -17.00 7.41 -14.59
C PHE A 183 -16.95 8.09 -13.22
N SER A 184 -16.28 9.24 -13.11
CA SER A 184 -16.09 9.97 -11.85
C SER A 184 -16.45 11.45 -11.98
N ASN A 185 -17.12 11.98 -10.95
CA ASN A 185 -17.38 13.42 -10.82
C ASN A 185 -16.13 14.23 -10.39
N HIS A 186 -14.94 13.57 -10.26
CA HIS A 186 -13.70 14.18 -9.79
C HIS A 186 -12.54 13.89 -10.75
N PRO A 187 -12.39 14.65 -11.84
CA PRO A 187 -11.34 14.46 -12.84
C PRO A 187 -9.91 14.56 -12.27
N SER A 188 -9.72 15.34 -11.21
CA SER A 188 -8.42 15.57 -10.57
C SER A 188 -7.79 14.28 -9.99
N ALA A 189 -8.59 13.35 -9.48
CA ALA A 189 -8.08 12.08 -8.94
C ALA A 189 -7.41 11.19 -10.00
N TYR A 190 -7.89 11.26 -11.24
CA TYR A 190 -7.38 10.45 -12.36
C TYR A 190 -6.20 11.08 -13.09
N SER A 191 -6.00 12.40 -12.98
CA SER A 191 -4.76 13.06 -13.39
C SER A 191 -3.65 12.90 -12.34
N TYR A 192 -4.03 12.82 -11.05
CA TYR A 192 -3.09 12.60 -9.96
C TYR A 192 -2.39 11.24 -10.04
N LEU A 193 -3.11 10.16 -10.36
CA LEU A 193 -2.54 8.82 -10.40
C LEU A 193 -1.35 8.70 -11.36
N PRO A 194 -1.45 9.08 -12.66
CA PRO A 194 -0.30 9.04 -13.56
C PRO A 194 0.85 9.92 -13.10
N ALA A 195 0.57 11.14 -12.65
CA ALA A 195 1.60 12.07 -12.19
C ALA A 195 2.37 11.51 -10.99
N SER A 196 1.67 10.97 -9.99
CA SER A 196 2.30 10.39 -8.80
C SER A 196 3.14 9.15 -9.12
N VAL A 197 2.70 8.30 -10.05
CA VAL A 197 3.46 7.10 -10.47
C VAL A 197 4.73 7.49 -11.21
N LEU A 198 4.69 8.50 -12.08
CA LEU A 198 5.87 8.94 -12.83
C LEU A 198 6.94 9.60 -11.96
N GLN A 199 6.53 10.24 -10.85
CA GLN A 199 7.44 10.86 -9.88
C GLN A 199 7.99 9.87 -8.86
N PHE A 200 7.35 8.70 -8.71
CA PHE A 200 7.75 7.69 -7.73
C PHE A 200 9.04 6.96 -8.17
N PRO A 201 9.92 6.58 -7.24
CA PRO A 201 11.12 5.82 -7.53
C PRO A 201 10.83 4.53 -8.33
N ASN A 202 11.72 4.20 -9.27
CA ASN A 202 11.65 2.90 -9.95
C ASN A 202 12.06 1.76 -9.01
N GLN A 203 12.02 0.52 -9.50
CA GLN A 203 12.26 -0.67 -8.69
C GLN A 203 13.62 -0.66 -7.98
N GLU A 204 14.70 -0.35 -8.68
CA GLU A 204 16.04 -0.33 -8.10
C GLU A 204 16.25 0.84 -7.14
N GLN A 205 15.69 2.01 -7.48
CA GLN A 205 15.75 3.18 -6.60
C GLN A 205 15.02 2.92 -5.29
N LEU A 206 13.80 2.35 -5.34
CA LEU A 206 13.05 2.03 -4.12
C LEU A 206 13.75 0.96 -3.28
N LYS A 207 14.37 -0.05 -3.93
CA LYS A 207 15.20 -1.04 -3.25
C LYS A 207 16.36 -0.37 -2.49
N GLY A 208 17.03 0.61 -3.11
CA GLY A 208 18.10 1.38 -2.47
C GLY A 208 17.58 2.15 -1.25
N ILE A 209 16.48 2.90 -1.40
CA ILE A 209 15.85 3.67 -0.32
C ILE A 209 15.46 2.76 0.86
N LEU A 210 14.90 1.58 0.60
CA LEU A 210 14.59 0.60 1.67
C LEU A 210 15.86 0.20 2.43
N GLY A 211 16.97 -0.05 1.73
CA GLY A 211 18.26 -0.38 2.36
C GLY A 211 18.80 0.76 3.22
N GLU A 212 18.70 1.99 2.74
CA GLU A 212 19.09 3.22 3.48
C GLU A 212 18.23 3.44 4.73
N CYS A 213 16.94 3.05 4.68
CA CYS A 213 16.03 3.10 5.83
C CYS A 213 16.22 1.95 6.84
N GLY A 214 17.24 1.12 6.70
CA GLY A 214 17.62 0.08 7.66
C GLY A 214 17.11 -1.31 7.36
N PHE A 215 16.32 -1.51 6.30
CA PHE A 215 15.89 -2.85 5.91
C PHE A 215 17.05 -3.65 5.30
N ARG A 216 17.06 -4.97 5.56
CA ARG A 216 18.04 -5.93 5.02
C ARG A 216 17.34 -6.96 4.15
N ASN A 217 18.13 -7.72 3.39
CA ASN A 217 17.62 -8.73 2.44
C ASN A 217 16.59 -8.12 1.47
N VAL A 218 16.81 -6.85 1.11
CA VAL A 218 15.85 -6.11 0.27
C VAL A 218 15.87 -6.67 -1.14
N SER A 219 14.71 -7.07 -1.61
CA SER A 219 14.49 -7.55 -2.97
C SER A 219 13.17 -7.06 -3.53
N TYR A 220 12.94 -7.30 -4.82
CA TYR A 220 11.65 -7.01 -5.43
C TYR A 220 11.26 -8.06 -6.48
N ARG A 221 9.96 -8.12 -6.75
CA ARG A 221 9.38 -8.96 -7.80
C ARG A 221 8.46 -8.12 -8.67
N ASN A 222 8.75 -8.08 -9.97
CA ASN A 222 7.90 -7.41 -10.95
C ASN A 222 6.59 -8.18 -11.16
N LEU A 223 5.51 -7.43 -11.33
CA LEU A 223 4.18 -7.93 -11.65
C LEU A 223 3.73 -7.31 -12.98
N SER A 224 3.05 -8.12 -13.82
CA SER A 224 2.51 -7.65 -15.10
C SER A 224 3.54 -6.83 -15.90
N ALA A 225 4.70 -7.46 -16.19
CA ALA A 225 5.81 -6.86 -16.93
C ALA A 225 6.41 -5.56 -16.32
N GLY A 226 6.17 -5.31 -15.04
CA GLY A 226 6.69 -4.15 -14.31
C GLY A 226 5.67 -3.03 -14.05
N ILE A 227 4.40 -3.17 -14.49
CA ILE A 227 3.33 -2.19 -14.18
C ILE A 227 3.22 -1.98 -12.67
N ALA A 228 3.37 -3.06 -11.90
CA ALA A 228 3.51 -3.00 -10.45
C ALA A 228 4.71 -3.83 -10.01
N ALA A 229 5.21 -3.56 -8.81
CA ALA A 229 6.27 -4.33 -8.19
C ALA A 229 5.96 -4.56 -6.71
N ILE A 230 6.37 -5.70 -6.20
CA ILE A 230 6.37 -5.99 -4.77
C ILE A 230 7.82 -5.90 -4.30
N HIS A 231 8.12 -4.91 -3.47
CA HIS A 231 9.37 -4.82 -2.73
C HIS A 231 9.18 -5.43 -1.35
N TYR A 232 10.20 -6.07 -0.85
CA TYR A 232 10.18 -6.63 0.50
C TYR A 232 11.57 -6.58 1.12
N GLY A 233 11.60 -6.48 2.43
CA GLY A 233 12.81 -6.46 3.23
C GLY A 233 12.50 -6.80 4.67
N GLU A 234 13.53 -7.03 5.48
CA GLU A 234 13.41 -7.47 6.86
C GLU A 234 14.08 -6.46 7.79
N LYS A 235 13.48 -6.27 8.97
CA LYS A 235 14.19 -5.63 10.08
C LYS A 235 15.08 -6.68 10.72
N THR A 236 16.40 -6.45 10.69
CA THR A 236 17.32 -7.38 11.34
C THR A 236 17.05 -7.47 12.84
N SER A 237 17.18 -8.68 13.39
CA SER A 237 17.34 -8.82 14.83
C SER A 237 18.67 -8.16 15.21
N ASN A 238 18.67 -7.26 16.18
CA ASN A 238 19.91 -6.86 16.83
C ASN A 238 20.53 -8.15 17.40
N GLN A 239 21.43 -8.78 16.63
CA GLN A 239 22.34 -9.71 17.27
C GLN A 239 23.36 -8.89 18.05
N PRO A 240 23.54 -9.18 19.32
CA PRO A 240 24.59 -8.54 20.14
C PRO A 240 25.97 -8.77 19.56
#